data_7073939a08fa0e33c0a0021673b69ef0
#
_entry.id   7073939a08fa0e33c0a0021673b69ef0
#
_cell.length_a   1.000
_cell.length_b   1.000
_cell.length_c   1.000
_cell.angle_alpha   90.00
_cell.angle_beta   90.00
_cell.angle_gamma   90.00
#
_symmetry.space_group_name_H-M   'P 1'
#
loop_
_entity.id
_entity.type
_entity.pdbx_description
1 polymer ?
#
loop_
_entity_poly.entity_id
_entity_poly.type
_entity_poly.pdbx_seq_one_letter_code
_entity_poly.pdbx_strand_id
1 'polypeptide(L)'
;MTYGDPESARKYIDEALEIEQKLERSGYLAVRYGVASEIYLHLGLHDQALAFVNKAFELDSLDNRTEKVAVRRSQKAEVLMQIGQVREAEKQLAMAVPVFRKSNNLNSLAISLVQIAEIRLKDGRLQDAENAFNECVDVCLTSGNIYIESRAREGLWSMYKDSAPAMALTHLERYVELKDRLVSEDANEQMQSFNVKYETLKKEQTIHMQKQRLRWALLCLALLFALLILACVIVVLKIKAAKAVERKNAVLVQANIDKERLLALAKKDIPADVSSEIEDIATRHVEFPQIHLTAREKEIAQMCAQGLLSKEIADQLGISPRTVETHKNNLFKKLGINNTVELMRYMQMTSTSLKR
;
A
#
# COMPACT_ATOMS: atom_id res chain seq x y z
N MET A 1 25.56 9.36 22.82
CA MET A 1 24.30 8.64 22.45
C MET A 1 23.13 9.54 22.82
N THR A 2 22.60 10.24 21.86
CA THR A 2 21.30 10.89 22.02
C THR A 2 20.25 9.79 21.91
N TYR A 3 19.77 9.35 23.04
CA TYR A 3 18.57 8.53 23.06
C TYR A 3 17.42 9.41 22.56
N GLY A 4 17.02 9.22 21.32
CA GLY A 4 15.70 9.68 20.91
C GLY A 4 14.72 9.11 21.91
N ASP A 5 13.63 9.71 22.20
CA ASP A 5 12.62 9.36 23.20
C ASP A 5 12.89 8.08 24.03
N PRO A 6 13.30 8.17 25.31
CA PRO A 6 13.66 7.02 26.16
C PRO A 6 12.51 6.01 26.34
N GLU A 7 11.27 6.47 26.28
CA GLU A 7 10.09 5.60 26.38
C GLU A 7 9.91 4.74 25.13
N SER A 8 10.21 5.27 23.95
CA SER A 8 10.25 4.47 22.73
C SER A 8 11.37 3.43 22.79
N ALA A 9 12.56 3.80 23.30
CA ALA A 9 13.66 2.85 23.49
C ALA A 9 13.27 1.70 24.43
N ARG A 10 12.57 2.01 25.52
CA ARG A 10 12.02 1.03 26.45
C ARG A 10 11.08 0.05 25.76
N LYS A 11 10.12 0.55 25.00
CA LYS A 11 9.17 -0.31 24.26
C LYS A 11 9.89 -1.30 23.36
N TYR A 12 10.85 -0.82 22.55
CA TYR A 12 11.59 -1.70 21.64
C TYR A 12 12.48 -2.72 22.34
N ILE A 13 13.09 -2.36 23.49
CA ILE A 13 13.93 -3.32 24.23
C ILE A 13 13.06 -4.39 24.89
N ASP A 14 11.89 -4.04 25.42
CA ASP A 14 10.97 -4.99 26.01
C ASP A 14 10.45 -6.00 24.97
N GLU A 15 10.05 -5.53 23.78
CA GLU A 15 9.69 -6.41 22.66
C GLU A 15 10.86 -7.33 22.23
N ALA A 16 12.08 -6.79 22.18
CA ALA A 16 13.27 -7.57 21.83
C ALA A 16 13.59 -8.63 22.88
N LEU A 17 13.39 -8.33 24.16
CA LEU A 17 13.56 -9.29 25.24
C LEU A 17 12.57 -10.45 25.16
N GLU A 18 11.29 -10.18 24.90
CA GLU A 18 10.28 -11.23 24.69
C GLU A 18 10.65 -12.19 23.54
N ILE A 19 11.14 -11.65 22.44
CA ILE A 19 11.56 -12.45 21.29
C ILE A 19 12.77 -13.33 21.63
N GLU A 20 13.82 -12.75 22.26
CA GLU A 20 15.03 -13.51 22.58
C GLU A 20 14.79 -14.57 23.68
N GLN A 21 13.89 -14.32 24.62
CA GLN A 21 13.48 -15.31 25.61
C GLN A 21 12.82 -16.54 24.96
N LYS A 22 11.96 -16.32 23.95
CA LYS A 22 11.32 -17.42 23.20
C LYS A 22 12.30 -18.22 22.36
N LEU A 23 13.42 -17.60 21.94
CA LEU A 23 14.44 -18.21 21.10
C LEU A 23 15.54 -18.91 21.93
N GLU A 24 15.54 -18.79 23.26
CA GLU A 24 16.49 -19.38 24.21
C GLU A 24 17.97 -19.15 23.87
N ARG A 25 18.31 -18.03 23.21
CA ARG A 25 19.67 -17.67 22.81
C ARG A 25 20.38 -16.86 23.88
N SER A 26 21.02 -17.54 24.84
CA SER A 26 21.65 -16.94 26.02
C SER A 26 22.56 -15.74 25.71
N GLY A 27 23.39 -15.85 24.68
CA GLY A 27 24.33 -14.80 24.29
C GLY A 27 23.67 -13.51 23.84
N TYR A 28 22.64 -13.60 23.02
CA TYR A 28 21.87 -12.44 22.56
C TYR A 28 21.01 -11.88 23.69
N LEU A 29 20.43 -12.76 24.52
CA LEU A 29 19.63 -12.38 25.67
C LEU A 29 20.45 -11.58 26.70
N ALA A 30 21.70 -11.99 26.99
CA ALA A 30 22.61 -11.23 27.85
C ALA A 30 22.91 -9.84 27.29
N VAL A 31 23.08 -9.69 25.97
CA VAL A 31 23.26 -8.39 25.33
C VAL A 31 22.02 -7.52 25.51
N ARG A 32 20.81 -8.07 25.26
CA ARG A 32 19.55 -7.34 25.42
C ARG A 32 19.34 -6.89 26.87
N TYR A 33 19.61 -7.74 27.84
CA TYR A 33 19.56 -7.35 29.26
C TYR A 33 20.54 -6.22 29.60
N GLY A 34 21.76 -6.22 29.03
CA GLY A 34 22.70 -5.13 29.21
C GLY A 34 22.19 -3.81 28.66
N VAL A 35 21.62 -3.81 27.44
CA VAL A 35 21.00 -2.63 26.83
C VAL A 35 19.77 -2.18 27.62
N ALA A 36 18.92 -3.12 28.08
CA ALA A 36 17.78 -2.80 28.92
C ALA A 36 18.22 -2.09 30.22
N SER A 37 19.28 -2.58 30.86
CA SER A 37 19.83 -1.93 32.05
C SER A 37 20.17 -0.45 31.82
N GLU A 38 20.82 -0.13 30.70
CA GLU A 38 21.18 1.25 30.36
C GLU A 38 19.93 2.12 30.10
N ILE A 39 18.96 1.62 29.33
CA ILE A 39 17.72 2.34 29.04
C ILE A 39 16.94 2.63 30.32
N TYR A 40 16.77 1.60 31.17
CA TYR A 40 16.02 1.74 32.41
C TYR A 40 16.76 2.65 33.45
N LEU A 41 18.10 2.66 33.41
CA LEU A 41 18.90 3.59 34.19
C LEU A 41 18.65 5.05 33.78
N HIS A 42 18.65 5.32 32.48
CA HIS A 42 18.32 6.64 31.93
C HIS A 42 16.90 7.11 32.25
N LEU A 43 15.95 6.18 32.39
CA LEU A 43 14.58 6.46 32.82
C LEU A 43 14.47 6.67 34.37
N GLY A 44 15.56 6.54 35.12
CA GLY A 44 15.56 6.63 36.56
C GLY A 44 14.96 5.39 37.26
N LEU A 45 14.74 4.30 36.52
CA LEU A 45 14.17 3.05 37.03
C LEU A 45 15.28 2.12 37.55
N HIS A 46 15.97 2.58 38.59
CA HIS A 46 17.23 2.00 39.10
C HIS A 46 17.13 0.53 39.53
N ASP A 47 16.05 0.13 40.19
CA ASP A 47 15.85 -1.26 40.64
C ASP A 47 15.73 -2.22 39.47
N GLN A 48 15.01 -1.80 38.40
CA GLN A 48 14.85 -2.59 37.18
C GLN A 48 16.16 -2.64 36.42
N ALA A 49 16.89 -1.52 36.31
CA ALA A 49 18.21 -1.45 35.73
C ALA A 49 19.17 -2.43 36.38
N LEU A 50 19.17 -2.47 37.73
CA LEU A 50 20.01 -3.39 38.52
C LEU A 50 19.60 -4.85 38.28
N ALA A 51 18.30 -5.13 38.21
CA ALA A 51 17.80 -6.48 37.92
C ALA A 51 18.25 -6.95 36.52
N PHE A 52 18.17 -6.09 35.51
CA PHE A 52 18.59 -6.43 34.15
C PHE A 52 20.10 -6.66 34.06
N VAL A 53 20.93 -5.80 34.65
CA VAL A 53 22.38 -6.02 34.59
C VAL A 53 22.82 -7.28 35.35
N ASN A 54 22.15 -7.64 36.43
CA ASN A 54 22.40 -8.89 37.14
C ASN A 54 22.05 -10.12 36.29
N LYS A 55 20.91 -10.12 35.57
CA LYS A 55 20.57 -11.19 34.62
C LYS A 55 21.60 -11.30 33.49
N ALA A 56 22.05 -10.17 32.93
CA ALA A 56 23.11 -10.16 31.93
C ALA A 56 24.43 -10.75 32.45
N PHE A 57 24.79 -10.37 33.68
CA PHE A 57 25.98 -10.85 34.37
C PHE A 57 25.94 -12.37 34.62
N GLU A 58 24.80 -12.90 35.05
CA GLU A 58 24.60 -14.34 35.27
C GLU A 58 24.78 -15.13 33.97
N LEU A 59 24.13 -14.71 32.91
CA LEU A 59 24.24 -15.38 31.61
C LEU A 59 25.67 -15.33 31.06
N ASP A 60 26.32 -14.16 31.12
CA ASP A 60 27.70 -14.04 30.64
C ASP A 60 28.68 -14.84 31.51
N SER A 61 28.40 -15.00 32.81
CA SER A 61 29.18 -15.82 33.72
C SER A 61 29.02 -17.31 33.48
N LEU A 62 27.79 -17.78 33.27
CA LEU A 62 27.49 -19.18 32.93
C LEU A 62 28.17 -19.61 31.63
N ASP A 63 28.21 -18.72 30.67
CA ASP A 63 28.87 -18.96 29.37
C ASP A 63 30.40 -18.72 29.39
N ASN A 64 31.00 -18.43 30.59
CA ASN A 64 32.43 -18.14 30.77
C ASN A 64 32.98 -17.00 29.89
N ARG A 65 32.15 -16.01 29.58
CA ARG A 65 32.49 -14.86 28.72
C ARG A 65 33.20 -13.77 29.53
N THR A 66 34.45 -14.00 29.95
CA THR A 66 35.19 -13.18 30.93
C THR A 66 35.17 -11.68 30.59
N GLU A 67 35.38 -11.30 29.31
CA GLU A 67 35.34 -9.90 28.91
C GLU A 67 33.94 -9.29 29.02
N LYS A 68 32.89 -10.04 28.62
CA LYS A 68 31.49 -9.60 28.77
C LYS A 68 31.11 -9.44 30.24
N VAL A 69 31.55 -10.37 31.11
CA VAL A 69 31.39 -10.25 32.56
C VAL A 69 32.01 -8.95 33.10
N ALA A 70 33.20 -8.57 32.61
CA ALA A 70 33.81 -7.30 32.99
C ALA A 70 32.97 -6.10 32.53
N VAL A 71 32.41 -6.14 31.30
CA VAL A 71 31.45 -5.11 30.81
C VAL A 71 30.25 -5.00 31.76
N ARG A 72 29.64 -6.15 32.14
CA ARG A 72 28.49 -6.14 33.09
C ARG A 72 28.85 -5.57 34.44
N ARG A 73 30.08 -5.81 34.92
CA ARG A 73 30.60 -5.18 36.15
C ARG A 73 30.65 -3.67 36.03
N SER A 74 31.13 -3.13 34.94
CA SER A 74 31.17 -1.67 34.67
C SER A 74 29.75 -1.09 34.58
N GLN A 75 28.84 -1.73 33.85
CA GLN A 75 27.42 -1.33 33.79
C GLN A 75 26.75 -1.38 35.18
N LYS A 76 27.01 -2.44 35.95
CA LYS A 76 26.47 -2.56 37.32
C LYS A 76 27.01 -1.46 38.23
N ALA A 77 28.29 -1.09 38.08
CA ALA A 77 28.88 0.00 38.86
C ALA A 77 28.17 1.33 38.58
N GLU A 78 27.81 1.64 37.33
CA GLU A 78 27.04 2.84 36.96
C GLU A 78 25.70 2.88 37.70
N VAL A 79 24.93 1.77 37.72
CA VAL A 79 23.67 1.67 38.44
C VAL A 79 23.89 1.84 39.95
N LEU A 80 24.94 1.19 40.51
CA LEU A 80 25.27 1.28 41.94
C LEU A 80 25.65 2.70 42.33
N MET A 81 26.34 3.46 41.48
CA MET A 81 26.64 4.88 41.73
C MET A 81 25.37 5.71 41.84
N GLN A 82 24.39 5.49 40.97
CA GLN A 82 23.12 6.23 40.99
C GLN A 82 22.26 5.94 42.24
N ILE A 83 22.31 4.71 42.74
CA ILE A 83 21.59 4.35 43.99
C ILE A 83 22.41 4.61 45.27
N GLY A 84 23.58 5.25 45.14
CA GLY A 84 24.43 5.63 46.27
C GLY A 84 25.28 4.51 46.86
N GLN A 85 25.31 3.32 46.27
CA GLN A 85 26.16 2.19 46.70
C GLN A 85 27.60 2.28 46.18
N VAL A 86 28.25 3.41 46.42
CA VAL A 86 29.52 3.83 45.81
C VAL A 86 30.68 2.85 46.10
N ARG A 87 30.76 2.31 47.32
CA ARG A 87 31.83 1.34 47.65
C ARG A 87 31.72 0.04 46.87
N GLU A 88 30.50 -0.47 46.66
CA GLU A 88 30.32 -1.67 45.86
C GLU A 88 30.57 -1.38 44.36
N ALA A 89 30.20 -0.18 43.88
CA ALA A 89 30.53 0.28 42.54
C ALA A 89 32.03 0.25 42.29
N GLU A 90 32.85 0.86 43.15
CA GLU A 90 34.30 0.88 43.01
C GLU A 90 34.90 -0.55 43.04
N LYS A 91 34.36 -1.46 43.87
CA LYS A 91 34.77 -2.87 43.86
C LYS A 91 34.50 -3.57 42.53
N GLN A 92 33.31 -3.35 41.96
CA GLN A 92 32.98 -3.92 40.62
C GLN A 92 33.93 -3.40 39.53
N LEU A 93 34.24 -2.11 39.55
CA LEU A 93 35.19 -1.49 38.58
C LEU A 93 36.61 -2.02 38.76
N ALA A 94 37.07 -2.17 40.05
CA ALA A 94 38.40 -2.72 40.32
C ALA A 94 38.59 -4.15 39.80
N MET A 95 37.50 -4.94 39.73
CA MET A 95 37.53 -6.27 39.10
C MET A 95 37.45 -6.21 37.57
N ALA A 96 36.85 -5.19 36.97
CA ALA A 96 36.69 -5.06 35.51
C ALA A 96 37.95 -4.51 34.84
N VAL A 97 38.61 -3.49 35.39
CA VAL A 97 39.76 -2.78 34.83
C VAL A 97 40.90 -3.72 34.40
N PRO A 98 41.38 -4.67 35.24
CA PRO A 98 42.43 -5.58 34.82
C PRO A 98 42.09 -6.43 33.58
N VAL A 99 40.82 -6.80 33.44
CA VAL A 99 40.30 -7.57 32.29
C VAL A 99 40.38 -6.72 31.02
N PHE A 100 39.91 -5.47 31.08
CA PHE A 100 39.97 -4.55 29.93
C PHE A 100 41.38 -4.21 29.50
N ARG A 101 42.31 -4.04 30.45
CA ARG A 101 43.73 -3.85 30.13
C ARG A 101 44.31 -5.07 29.40
N LYS A 102 43.99 -6.30 29.87
CA LYS A 102 44.50 -7.54 29.27
C LYS A 102 43.90 -7.79 27.87
N SER A 103 42.61 -7.45 27.66
CA SER A 103 41.95 -7.60 26.37
C SER A 103 42.13 -6.44 25.39
N ASN A 104 42.87 -5.38 25.81
CA ASN A 104 43.04 -4.14 25.06
C ASN A 104 41.68 -3.48 24.67
N ASN A 105 40.67 -3.65 25.52
CA ASN A 105 39.37 -3.00 25.32
C ASN A 105 39.44 -1.57 25.88
N LEU A 106 40.02 -0.67 25.09
CA LEU A 106 40.32 0.71 25.50
C LEU A 106 39.04 1.50 25.81
N ASN A 107 37.96 1.28 25.10
CA ASN A 107 36.69 1.98 25.36
C ASN A 107 36.09 1.62 26.74
N SER A 108 35.96 0.33 27.06
CA SER A 108 35.47 -0.10 28.35
C SER A 108 36.41 0.26 29.49
N LEU A 109 37.73 0.29 29.23
CA LEU A 109 38.74 0.75 30.17
C LEU A 109 38.56 2.24 30.50
N ALA A 110 38.42 3.10 29.49
CA ALA A 110 38.18 4.53 29.66
C ALA A 110 36.92 4.83 30.50
N ILE A 111 35.79 4.13 30.16
CA ILE A 111 34.53 4.24 30.91
C ILE A 111 34.73 3.88 32.39
N SER A 112 35.44 2.77 32.64
CA SER A 112 35.64 2.33 34.02
C SER A 112 36.59 3.26 34.80
N LEU A 113 37.63 3.81 34.14
CA LEU A 113 38.56 4.76 34.77
C LEU A 113 37.88 6.08 35.11
N VAL A 114 37.03 6.64 34.25
CA VAL A 114 36.32 7.89 34.57
C VAL A 114 35.34 7.68 35.71
N GLN A 115 34.66 6.55 35.78
CA GLN A 115 33.76 6.20 36.89
C GLN A 115 34.54 6.09 38.21
N ILE A 116 35.69 5.41 38.21
CA ILE A 116 36.56 5.33 39.38
C ILE A 116 37.05 6.72 39.83
N ALA A 117 37.45 7.55 38.88
CA ALA A 117 37.90 8.92 39.17
C ALA A 117 36.78 9.77 39.81
N GLU A 118 35.56 9.70 39.25
CA GLU A 118 34.40 10.41 39.79
C GLU A 118 34.05 9.93 41.22
N ILE A 119 34.11 8.62 41.46
CA ILE A 119 33.90 8.06 42.83
C ILE A 119 34.95 8.63 43.80
N ARG A 120 36.25 8.58 43.42
CA ARG A 120 37.34 9.04 44.25
C ARG A 120 37.29 10.54 44.52
N LEU A 121 36.90 11.31 43.51
CA LEU A 121 36.70 12.76 43.63
C LEU A 121 35.60 13.06 44.68
N LYS A 122 34.45 12.39 44.58
CA LYS A 122 33.35 12.56 45.56
C LYS A 122 33.79 12.13 46.99
N ASP A 123 34.63 11.11 47.11
CA ASP A 123 35.15 10.66 48.40
C ASP A 123 36.28 11.54 48.95
N GLY A 124 36.69 12.60 48.22
CA GLY A 124 37.81 13.49 48.62
C GLY A 124 39.19 12.89 48.45
N ARG A 125 39.31 11.75 47.76
CA ARG A 125 40.60 11.08 47.43
C ARG A 125 41.22 11.73 46.18
N LEU A 126 41.65 13.03 46.35
CA LEU A 126 41.97 13.89 45.21
C LEU A 126 43.12 13.34 44.36
N GLN A 127 44.22 12.87 44.97
CA GLN A 127 45.37 12.35 44.25
C GLN A 127 45.01 11.07 43.46
N ASP A 128 44.22 10.19 44.03
CA ASP A 128 43.75 8.97 43.36
C ASP A 128 42.81 9.29 42.21
N ALA A 129 41.96 10.31 42.40
CA ALA A 129 41.05 10.78 41.34
C ALA A 129 41.80 11.39 40.17
N GLU A 130 42.80 12.24 40.45
CA GLU A 130 43.66 12.85 39.46
C GLU A 130 44.39 11.81 38.61
N ASN A 131 45.00 10.83 39.25
CA ASN A 131 45.71 9.74 38.56
C ASN A 131 44.73 8.95 37.64
N ALA A 132 43.54 8.65 38.09
CA ALA A 132 42.56 7.93 37.33
C ALA A 132 42.00 8.76 36.15
N PHE A 133 41.76 10.07 36.36
CA PHE A 133 41.34 10.96 35.26
C PHE A 133 42.45 11.09 34.20
N ASN A 134 43.71 11.28 34.61
CA ASN A 134 44.81 11.40 33.68
C ASN A 134 45.02 10.11 32.85
N GLU A 135 44.99 8.94 33.51
CA GLU A 135 45.04 7.66 32.79
C GLU A 135 43.85 7.52 31.81
N CYS A 136 42.64 7.92 32.25
CA CYS A 136 41.49 7.93 31.37
C CYS A 136 41.72 8.79 30.12
N VAL A 137 42.26 10.00 30.27
CA VAL A 137 42.58 10.88 29.15
C VAL A 137 43.55 10.21 28.17
N ASP A 138 44.65 9.60 28.68
CA ASP A 138 45.63 8.93 27.84
C ASP A 138 45.03 7.76 27.04
N VAL A 139 44.14 6.99 27.69
CA VAL A 139 43.40 5.92 27.04
C VAL A 139 42.41 6.47 25.98
N CYS A 140 41.74 7.58 26.27
CA CYS A 140 40.84 8.24 25.33
C CYS A 140 41.56 8.82 24.11
N LEU A 141 42.73 9.43 24.30
CA LEU A 141 43.54 9.91 23.19
C LEU A 141 43.97 8.78 22.25
N THR A 142 44.20 7.56 22.77
CA THR A 142 44.55 6.38 21.99
C THR A 142 43.32 5.77 21.30
N SER A 143 42.19 5.71 21.98
CA SER A 143 40.94 5.10 21.49
C SER A 143 40.09 6.03 20.61
N GLY A 144 40.32 7.33 20.66
CA GLY A 144 39.49 8.35 19.99
C GLY A 144 38.13 8.59 20.67
N ASN A 145 37.95 8.18 21.93
CA ASN A 145 36.66 8.32 22.65
C ASN A 145 36.50 9.74 23.21
N ILE A 146 36.00 10.65 22.37
CA ILE A 146 35.84 12.08 22.72
C ILE A 146 34.79 12.31 23.85
N TYR A 147 33.79 11.45 23.95
CA TYR A 147 32.76 11.58 24.99
C TYR A 147 33.35 11.32 26.38
N ILE A 148 34.07 10.23 26.55
CA ILE A 148 34.70 9.92 27.85
C ILE A 148 35.87 10.88 28.13
N GLU A 149 36.63 11.30 27.09
CA GLU A 149 37.65 12.37 27.26
C GLU A 149 37.01 13.63 27.83
N SER A 150 35.86 14.06 27.30
CA SER A 150 35.20 15.29 27.79
C SER A 150 34.82 15.17 29.26
N ARG A 151 34.30 14.01 29.70
CA ARG A 151 33.99 13.78 31.13
C ARG A 151 35.23 13.83 32.04
N ALA A 152 36.32 13.22 31.58
CA ALA A 152 37.59 13.23 32.32
C ALA A 152 38.15 14.66 32.42
N ARG A 153 38.10 15.45 31.34
CA ARG A 153 38.53 16.86 31.32
C ARG A 153 37.67 17.74 32.23
N GLU A 154 36.38 17.52 32.29
CA GLU A 154 35.46 18.20 33.19
C GLU A 154 35.78 17.89 34.66
N GLY A 155 36.10 16.64 34.99
CA GLY A 155 36.52 16.24 36.32
C GLY A 155 37.84 16.92 36.72
N LEU A 156 38.86 16.92 35.85
CA LEU A 156 40.14 17.60 36.10
C LEU A 156 39.98 19.12 36.24
N TRP A 157 39.18 19.76 35.37
CA TRP A 157 38.85 21.17 35.49
C TRP A 157 38.22 21.47 36.86
N SER A 158 37.22 20.65 37.28
CA SER A 158 36.55 20.78 38.58
C SER A 158 37.48 20.68 39.75
N MET A 159 38.51 19.83 39.68
CA MET A 159 39.53 19.66 40.70
C MET A 159 40.49 20.85 40.81
N TYR A 160 40.87 21.41 39.65
CA TYR A 160 41.92 22.44 39.62
C TYR A 160 41.39 23.89 39.66
N LYS A 161 40.09 24.14 39.46
CA LYS A 161 39.51 25.47 39.31
C LYS A 161 39.88 26.45 40.43
N ASP A 162 40.00 25.95 41.65
CA ASP A 162 40.28 26.77 42.87
C ASP A 162 41.74 26.71 43.29
N SER A 163 42.45 25.62 42.94
CA SER A 163 43.85 25.39 43.42
C SER A 163 44.92 25.70 42.40
N ALA A 164 44.65 25.50 41.12
CA ALA A 164 45.58 25.68 40.02
C ALA A 164 44.88 26.23 38.77
N PRO A 165 44.47 27.51 38.69
CA PRO A 165 43.65 28.07 37.64
C PRO A 165 44.22 27.92 36.22
N ALA A 166 45.53 27.98 36.06
CA ALA A 166 46.18 27.78 34.76
C ALA A 166 45.98 26.36 34.20
N MET A 167 46.12 25.35 35.08
CA MET A 167 45.83 23.95 34.68
C MET A 167 44.33 23.74 34.44
N ALA A 168 43.49 24.33 35.27
CA ALA A 168 42.06 24.29 35.10
C ALA A 168 41.63 24.86 33.71
N LEU A 169 42.22 25.98 33.29
CA LEU A 169 41.92 26.58 31.99
C LEU A 169 42.24 25.63 30.82
N THR A 170 43.42 24.98 30.86
CA THR A 170 43.81 24.01 29.81
C THR A 170 42.79 22.86 29.69
N HIS A 171 42.30 22.33 30.82
CA HIS A 171 41.29 21.27 30.79
C HIS A 171 39.93 21.80 30.33
N LEU A 172 39.56 23.01 30.72
CA LEU A 172 38.29 23.66 30.30
C LEU A 172 38.27 23.93 28.80
N GLU A 173 39.35 24.50 28.24
CA GLU A 173 39.45 24.74 26.80
C GLU A 173 39.25 23.45 26.00
N ARG A 174 39.92 22.39 26.39
CA ARG A 174 39.79 21.09 25.72
C ARG A 174 38.38 20.49 25.93
N TYR A 175 37.81 20.63 27.11
CA TYR A 175 36.44 20.20 27.41
C TYR A 175 35.40 20.91 26.49
N VAL A 176 35.52 22.22 26.33
CA VAL A 176 34.63 23.01 25.45
C VAL A 176 34.77 22.58 24.00
N GLU A 177 36.02 22.43 23.49
CA GLU A 177 36.28 21.94 22.14
C GLU A 177 35.60 20.57 21.90
N LEU A 178 35.74 19.63 22.85
CA LEU A 178 35.12 18.30 22.74
C LEU A 178 33.62 18.37 22.78
N LYS A 179 33.04 19.25 23.60
CA LYS A 179 31.60 19.46 23.66
C LYS A 179 31.05 20.01 22.35
N ASP A 180 31.70 20.97 21.73
CA ASP A 180 31.28 21.52 20.44
C ASP A 180 31.34 20.44 19.33
N ARG A 181 32.33 19.58 19.36
CA ARG A 181 32.42 18.45 18.45
C ARG A 181 31.28 17.45 18.67
N LEU A 182 30.99 17.08 19.92
CA LEU A 182 29.89 16.16 20.27
C LEU A 182 28.52 16.70 19.80
N VAL A 183 28.27 18.01 20.02
CA VAL A 183 27.03 18.65 19.58
C VAL A 183 26.91 18.61 18.05
N SER A 184 28.03 18.87 17.34
CA SER A 184 28.04 18.84 15.86
C SER A 184 27.86 17.42 15.32
N GLU A 185 28.44 16.40 15.95
CA GLU A 185 28.26 15.00 15.60
C GLU A 185 26.82 14.54 15.82
N ASP A 186 26.21 14.90 16.97
CA ASP A 186 24.81 14.62 17.27
C ASP A 186 23.86 15.28 16.25
N ALA A 187 24.12 16.54 15.90
CA ALA A 187 23.31 17.25 14.89
C ALA A 187 23.38 16.55 13.52
N ASN A 188 24.59 16.08 13.14
CA ASN A 188 24.78 15.34 11.90
C ASN A 188 24.09 13.96 11.92
N GLU A 189 24.17 13.22 13.02
CA GLU A 189 23.47 11.94 13.19
C GLU A 189 21.95 12.12 13.14
N GLN A 190 21.42 13.16 13.80
CA GLN A 190 19.99 13.50 13.73
C GLN A 190 19.56 13.84 12.30
N MET A 191 20.35 14.62 11.58
CA MET A 191 20.08 14.95 10.18
C MET A 191 20.09 13.69 9.30
N GLN A 192 21.07 12.80 9.48
CA GLN A 192 21.16 11.56 8.74
C GLN A 192 19.96 10.64 9.07
N SER A 193 19.62 10.50 10.35
CA SER A 193 18.47 9.68 10.77
C SER A 193 17.15 10.23 10.22
N PHE A 194 17.00 11.56 10.20
CA PHE A 194 15.86 12.24 9.59
C PHE A 194 15.79 11.97 8.08
N ASN A 195 16.92 12.07 7.38
CA ASN A 195 16.99 11.79 5.93
C ASN A 195 16.63 10.34 5.62
N VAL A 196 17.17 9.37 6.39
CA VAL A 196 16.83 7.94 6.23
C VAL A 196 15.34 7.71 6.48
N LYS A 197 14.79 8.30 7.55
CA LYS A 197 13.35 8.21 7.85
C LYS A 197 12.49 8.81 6.75
N TYR A 198 12.87 10.00 6.25
CA TYR A 198 12.20 10.66 5.15
C TYR A 198 12.20 9.83 3.86
N GLU A 199 13.37 9.29 3.48
CA GLU A 199 13.48 8.41 2.31
C GLU A 199 12.67 7.12 2.46
N THR A 200 12.65 6.53 3.66
CA THR A 200 11.87 5.34 3.94
C THR A 200 10.37 5.60 3.78
N LEU A 201 9.86 6.69 4.36
CA LEU A 201 8.46 7.10 4.21
C LEU A 201 8.11 7.39 2.75
N LYS A 202 9.00 8.04 2.00
CA LYS A 202 8.81 8.29 0.57
C LYS A 202 8.75 6.99 -0.25
N LYS A 203 9.60 6.02 0.06
CA LYS A 203 9.59 4.68 -0.56
C LYS A 203 8.29 3.92 -0.22
N GLU A 204 7.85 3.96 1.04
CA GLU A 204 6.58 3.33 1.46
C GLU A 204 5.37 3.94 0.73
N GLN A 205 5.31 5.27 0.61
CA GLN A 205 4.26 5.95 -0.17
C GLN A 205 4.29 5.51 -1.64
N THR A 206 5.48 5.43 -2.24
CA THR A 206 5.65 4.98 -3.62
C THR A 206 5.16 3.53 -3.81
N ILE A 207 5.55 2.64 -2.90
CA ILE A 207 5.10 1.24 -2.90
C ILE A 207 3.58 1.15 -2.72
N HIS A 208 3.01 1.95 -1.82
CA HIS A 208 1.56 1.99 -1.62
C HIS A 208 0.83 2.44 -2.89
N MET A 209 1.30 3.50 -3.54
CA MET A 209 0.76 3.98 -4.82
C MET A 209 0.87 2.94 -5.93
N GLN A 210 2.01 2.25 -6.03
CA GLN A 210 2.19 1.16 -7.01
C GLN A 210 1.24 -0.01 -6.75
N LYS A 211 1.06 -0.41 -5.48
CA LYS A 211 0.10 -1.46 -5.11
C LYS A 211 -1.34 -1.05 -5.45
N GLN A 212 -1.71 0.20 -5.24
CA GLN A 212 -3.03 0.70 -5.65
C GLN A 212 -3.21 0.66 -7.17
N ARG A 213 -2.22 1.15 -7.94
CA ARG A 213 -2.26 1.09 -9.43
C ARG A 213 -2.42 -0.35 -9.93
N LEU A 214 -1.67 -1.28 -9.34
CA LEU A 214 -1.76 -2.69 -9.69
C LEU A 214 -3.16 -3.27 -9.39
N ARG A 215 -3.75 -2.93 -8.23
CA ARG A 215 -5.12 -3.35 -7.89
C ARG A 215 -6.14 -2.82 -8.90
N TRP A 216 -6.05 -1.54 -9.28
CA TRP A 216 -6.92 -0.96 -10.28
C TRP A 216 -6.74 -1.61 -11.67
N ALA A 217 -5.51 -1.88 -12.08
CA ALA A 217 -5.22 -2.58 -13.33
C ALA A 217 -5.83 -4.00 -13.36
N LEU A 218 -5.71 -4.75 -12.26
CA LEU A 218 -6.33 -6.08 -12.14
C LEU A 218 -7.86 -6.02 -12.19
N LEU A 219 -8.48 -5.03 -11.54
CA LEU A 219 -9.93 -4.82 -11.60
C LEU A 219 -10.39 -4.50 -13.02
N CYS A 220 -9.70 -3.62 -13.73
CA CYS A 220 -9.99 -3.30 -15.13
C CYS A 220 -9.86 -4.54 -16.04
N LEU A 221 -8.82 -5.35 -15.84
CA LEU A 221 -8.61 -6.59 -16.59
C LEU A 221 -9.74 -7.61 -16.34
N ALA A 222 -10.17 -7.76 -15.09
CA ALA A 222 -11.29 -8.63 -14.71
C ALA A 222 -12.61 -8.17 -15.35
N LEU A 223 -12.84 -6.85 -15.40
CA LEU A 223 -14.02 -6.24 -16.06
C LEU A 223 -14.02 -6.49 -17.57
N LEU A 224 -12.87 -6.31 -18.24
CA LEU A 224 -12.72 -6.61 -19.66
C LEU A 224 -12.99 -8.09 -19.95
N PHE A 225 -12.48 -8.98 -19.11
CA PHE A 225 -12.71 -10.41 -19.24
C PHE A 225 -14.19 -10.78 -19.09
N ALA A 226 -14.89 -10.17 -18.11
CA ALA A 226 -16.32 -10.35 -17.92
C ALA A 226 -17.15 -9.86 -19.13
N LEU A 227 -16.77 -8.72 -19.74
CA LEU A 227 -17.41 -8.19 -20.94
C LEU A 227 -17.20 -9.13 -22.13
N LEU A 228 -16.02 -9.73 -22.26
CA LEU A 228 -15.70 -10.68 -23.31
C LEU A 228 -16.53 -11.97 -23.18
N ILE A 229 -16.69 -12.48 -21.96
CA ILE A 229 -17.59 -13.62 -21.69
C ILE A 229 -19.03 -13.26 -22.06
N LEU A 230 -19.51 -12.06 -21.68
CA LEU A 230 -20.86 -11.61 -22.00
C LEU A 230 -21.07 -11.53 -23.52
N ALA A 231 -20.09 -10.98 -24.26
CA ALA A 231 -20.13 -10.93 -25.73
C ALA A 231 -20.20 -12.33 -26.34
N CYS A 232 -19.41 -13.27 -25.85
CA CYS A 232 -19.46 -14.67 -26.29
C CYS A 232 -20.84 -15.31 -26.03
N VAL A 233 -21.42 -15.06 -24.86
CA VAL A 233 -22.78 -15.55 -24.52
C VAL A 233 -23.81 -14.98 -25.48
N ILE A 234 -23.77 -13.68 -25.78
CA ILE A 234 -24.67 -13.03 -26.73
C ILE A 234 -24.53 -13.66 -28.14
N VAL A 235 -23.34 -13.91 -28.61
CA VAL A 235 -23.09 -14.56 -29.91
C VAL A 235 -23.68 -15.98 -29.93
N VAL A 236 -23.45 -16.75 -28.88
CA VAL A 236 -24.01 -18.12 -28.78
C VAL A 236 -25.53 -18.08 -28.77
N LEU A 237 -26.15 -17.13 -28.05
CA LEU A 237 -27.60 -16.98 -28.02
C LEU A 237 -28.16 -16.57 -29.39
N LYS A 238 -27.49 -15.67 -30.14
CA LYS A 238 -27.88 -15.30 -31.50
C LYS A 238 -27.79 -16.48 -32.47
N ILE A 239 -26.72 -17.28 -32.38
CA ILE A 239 -26.59 -18.50 -33.20
C ILE A 239 -27.70 -19.52 -32.87
N LYS A 240 -28.03 -19.72 -31.61
CA LYS A 240 -29.14 -20.59 -31.20
C LYS A 240 -30.49 -20.08 -31.72
N ALA A 241 -30.73 -18.77 -31.61
CA ALA A 241 -31.97 -18.15 -32.13
C ALA A 241 -32.07 -18.29 -33.63
N ALA A 242 -31.01 -18.02 -34.40
CA ALA A 242 -30.98 -18.20 -35.86
C ALA A 242 -31.29 -19.64 -36.25
N LYS A 243 -30.66 -20.64 -35.62
CA LYS A 243 -30.97 -22.06 -35.86
C LYS A 243 -32.41 -22.43 -35.52
N ALA A 244 -32.99 -21.81 -34.48
CA ALA A 244 -34.40 -22.05 -34.13
C ALA A 244 -35.35 -21.48 -35.22
N VAL A 245 -35.07 -20.30 -35.76
CA VAL A 245 -35.80 -19.69 -36.86
C VAL A 245 -35.70 -20.53 -38.13
N GLU A 246 -34.48 -20.99 -38.47
CA GLU A 246 -34.24 -21.86 -39.62
C GLU A 246 -35.06 -23.16 -39.52
N ARG A 247 -35.08 -23.82 -38.35
CA ARG A 247 -35.92 -25.01 -38.12
C ARG A 247 -37.42 -24.70 -38.30
N LYS A 248 -37.91 -23.56 -37.77
CA LYS A 248 -39.33 -23.16 -37.96
C LYS A 248 -39.63 -22.91 -39.43
N ASN A 249 -38.75 -22.23 -40.14
CA ASN A 249 -38.92 -22.00 -41.59
C ASN A 249 -38.93 -23.30 -42.38
N ALA A 250 -38.06 -24.25 -42.06
CA ALA A 250 -38.03 -25.56 -42.72
C ALA A 250 -39.38 -26.32 -42.50
N VAL A 251 -39.93 -26.28 -41.28
CA VAL A 251 -41.24 -26.89 -41.01
C VAL A 251 -42.36 -26.20 -41.77
N LEU A 252 -42.37 -24.85 -41.88
CA LEU A 252 -43.34 -24.11 -42.65
C LEU A 252 -43.26 -24.40 -44.14
N VAL A 253 -42.06 -24.49 -44.67
CA VAL A 253 -41.86 -24.86 -46.11
C VAL A 253 -42.40 -26.26 -46.34
N GLN A 254 -42.11 -27.22 -45.46
CA GLN A 254 -42.62 -28.58 -45.59
C GLN A 254 -44.17 -28.61 -45.51
N ALA A 255 -44.78 -27.89 -44.57
CA ALA A 255 -46.22 -27.77 -44.45
C ALA A 255 -46.88 -27.14 -45.67
N ASN A 256 -46.21 -26.15 -46.31
CA ASN A 256 -46.73 -25.55 -47.54
C ASN A 256 -46.65 -26.55 -48.72
N ILE A 257 -45.59 -27.33 -48.85
CA ILE A 257 -45.43 -28.37 -49.85
C ILE A 257 -46.53 -29.42 -49.68
N ASP A 258 -46.78 -29.85 -48.44
CA ASP A 258 -47.81 -30.83 -48.15
C ASP A 258 -49.20 -30.28 -48.45
N LYS A 259 -49.48 -28.98 -48.15
CA LYS A 259 -50.71 -28.29 -48.52
C LYS A 259 -50.89 -28.19 -50.01
N GLU A 260 -49.88 -27.86 -50.80
CA GLU A 260 -49.95 -27.85 -52.27
C GLU A 260 -50.22 -29.24 -52.86
N ARG A 261 -49.57 -30.28 -52.28
CA ARG A 261 -49.86 -31.68 -52.66
C ARG A 261 -51.31 -32.06 -52.41
N LEU A 262 -51.83 -31.69 -51.23
CA LEU A 262 -53.27 -31.95 -50.91
C LEU A 262 -54.22 -31.19 -51.82
N LEU A 263 -53.91 -29.91 -52.16
CA LEU A 263 -54.67 -29.12 -53.11
C LEU A 263 -54.62 -29.72 -54.51
N ALA A 264 -53.47 -30.22 -54.95
CA ALA A 264 -53.30 -30.87 -56.25
C ALA A 264 -54.07 -32.20 -56.33
N LEU A 265 -54.14 -32.96 -55.23
CA LEU A 265 -54.95 -34.17 -55.16
C LEU A 265 -56.44 -33.83 -55.15
N ALA A 266 -56.86 -32.79 -54.39
CA ALA A 266 -58.25 -32.32 -54.35
C ALA A 266 -58.75 -31.79 -55.71
N LYS A 267 -57.85 -31.13 -56.51
CA LYS A 267 -58.16 -30.68 -57.87
C LYS A 267 -58.40 -31.84 -58.86
N LYS A 268 -57.91 -33.02 -58.58
CA LYS A 268 -58.04 -34.21 -59.47
C LYS A 268 -59.40 -34.87 -59.37
N ASP A 269 -60.17 -34.59 -58.28
CA ASP A 269 -61.48 -35.20 -58.01
C ASP A 269 -62.63 -34.21 -58.21
N ILE A 270 -62.45 -33.01 -58.83
CA ILE A 270 -63.53 -32.04 -59.06
C ILE A 270 -64.02 -32.17 -60.48
N PRO A 271 -65.32 -32.37 -60.70
CA PRO A 271 -65.89 -32.37 -62.01
C PRO A 271 -65.80 -31.01 -62.70
N ALA A 272 -65.68 -30.99 -64.02
CA ALA A 272 -65.38 -29.81 -64.86
C ALA A 272 -66.35 -28.63 -64.75
N ASP A 273 -67.50 -28.81 -64.19
CA ASP A 273 -68.59 -27.82 -64.15
C ASP A 273 -68.47 -26.83 -62.92
N VAL A 274 -67.61 -27.11 -61.98
CA VAL A 274 -67.40 -26.24 -60.75
C VAL A 274 -66.18 -25.33 -60.87
N SER A 275 -65.28 -25.55 -61.84
CA SER A 275 -64.04 -24.78 -61.99
C SER A 275 -64.28 -23.36 -62.54
N SER A 276 -65.39 -23.05 -63.21
CA SER A 276 -65.66 -21.71 -63.69
C SER A 276 -66.18 -20.72 -62.67
N GLU A 277 -66.87 -21.22 -61.60
CA GLU A 277 -67.37 -20.35 -60.49
C GLU A 277 -66.25 -19.93 -59.53
N ILE A 278 -65.15 -20.69 -59.41
CA ILE A 278 -64.02 -20.37 -58.51
C ILE A 278 -63.11 -19.33 -59.14
N GLU A 279 -62.96 -19.27 -60.43
CA GLU A 279 -62.17 -18.23 -61.12
C GLU A 279 -62.81 -16.85 -61.04
N ASP A 280 -64.14 -16.76 -60.97
CA ASP A 280 -64.88 -15.50 -60.86
C ASP A 280 -64.86 -14.89 -59.45
N ILE A 281 -64.60 -15.70 -58.41
CA ILE A 281 -64.43 -15.23 -57.01
C ILE A 281 -62.98 -14.75 -56.76
N ALA A 282 -62.00 -15.27 -57.47
CA ALA A 282 -60.59 -14.92 -57.31
C ALA A 282 -60.21 -13.56 -57.95
N THR A 283 -61.09 -13.02 -58.84
CA THR A 283 -60.82 -11.78 -59.59
C THR A 283 -61.54 -10.54 -59.02
N ARG A 284 -62.26 -10.65 -57.91
CA ARG A 284 -62.78 -9.44 -57.23
C ARG A 284 -61.64 -8.63 -56.66
N HIS A 285 -61.31 -7.53 -57.31
CA HIS A 285 -60.40 -6.49 -56.84
C HIS A 285 -60.86 -5.98 -55.47
N VAL A 286 -60.04 -6.15 -54.46
CA VAL A 286 -60.15 -5.43 -53.19
C VAL A 286 -59.68 -3.99 -53.49
N GLU A 287 -60.60 -3.07 -53.72
CA GLU A 287 -60.32 -1.65 -53.69
C GLU A 287 -59.83 -1.23 -52.31
N PHE A 288 -58.58 -0.93 -52.22
CA PHE A 288 -58.04 -0.31 -50.99
C PHE A 288 -58.51 1.16 -50.92
N PRO A 289 -59.09 1.63 -49.81
CA PRO A 289 -59.47 3.02 -49.65
C PRO A 289 -58.29 3.93 -49.89
N GLN A 290 -58.43 4.91 -50.77
CA GLN A 290 -57.39 5.92 -51.00
C GLN A 290 -57.25 6.81 -49.77
N ILE A 291 -56.23 6.53 -48.94
CA ILE A 291 -55.95 7.31 -47.75
C ILE A 291 -55.16 8.54 -48.18
N HIS A 292 -55.72 9.73 -47.99
CA HIS A 292 -55.05 11.00 -48.31
C HIS A 292 -53.99 11.34 -47.25
N LEU A 293 -52.73 11.17 -47.61
CA LEU A 293 -51.61 11.62 -46.84
C LEU A 293 -51.27 13.09 -47.19
N THR A 294 -50.96 13.92 -46.20
CA THR A 294 -50.47 15.29 -46.41
C THR A 294 -49.10 15.25 -47.15
N ALA A 295 -48.73 16.35 -47.76
CA ALA A 295 -47.41 16.45 -48.46
C ALA A 295 -46.25 16.08 -47.54
N ARG A 296 -46.30 16.50 -46.27
CA ARG A 296 -45.29 16.23 -45.26
C ARG A 296 -45.27 14.76 -44.81
N GLU A 297 -46.42 14.14 -44.71
CA GLU A 297 -46.51 12.72 -44.41
C GLU A 297 -45.99 11.84 -45.54
N LYS A 298 -46.24 12.22 -46.79
CA LYS A 298 -45.68 11.54 -47.98
C LYS A 298 -44.14 11.63 -48.03
N GLU A 299 -43.62 12.79 -47.75
CA GLU A 299 -42.17 13.04 -47.76
C GLU A 299 -41.45 12.20 -46.68
N ILE A 300 -42.00 12.17 -45.47
CA ILE A 300 -41.47 11.37 -44.37
C ILE A 300 -41.64 9.87 -44.66
N ALA A 301 -42.77 9.46 -45.24
CA ALA A 301 -43.00 8.07 -45.64
C ALA A 301 -41.97 7.58 -46.67
N GLN A 302 -41.64 8.42 -47.68
CA GLN A 302 -40.63 8.10 -48.65
C GLN A 302 -39.24 7.96 -48.05
N MET A 303 -38.83 8.88 -47.18
CA MET A 303 -37.54 8.82 -46.50
C MET A 303 -37.43 7.60 -45.56
N CYS A 304 -38.51 7.26 -44.84
CA CYS A 304 -38.59 6.04 -44.04
C CYS A 304 -38.48 4.77 -44.89
N ALA A 305 -39.11 4.77 -46.08
CA ALA A 305 -39.03 3.66 -47.02
C ALA A 305 -37.63 3.50 -47.67
N GLN A 306 -36.85 4.55 -47.69
CA GLN A 306 -35.42 4.52 -48.08
C GLN A 306 -34.50 4.06 -46.93
N GLY A 307 -35.02 3.82 -45.76
CA GLY A 307 -34.27 3.31 -44.61
C GLY A 307 -33.61 4.38 -43.75
N LEU A 308 -33.92 5.68 -43.95
CA LEU A 308 -33.33 6.76 -43.14
C LEU A 308 -33.88 6.74 -41.70
N LEU A 309 -32.99 7.03 -40.76
CA LEU A 309 -33.32 7.15 -39.33
C LEU A 309 -34.02 8.49 -39.04
N SER A 310 -34.85 8.56 -38.02
CA SER A 310 -35.59 9.77 -37.67
C SER A 310 -34.70 11.00 -37.43
N LYS A 311 -33.43 10.81 -37.04
CA LYS A 311 -32.45 11.88 -36.88
C LYS A 311 -31.98 12.42 -38.27
N GLU A 312 -31.71 11.52 -39.20
CA GLU A 312 -31.28 11.88 -40.56
C GLU A 312 -32.42 12.57 -41.33
N ILE A 313 -33.66 12.10 -41.17
CA ILE A 313 -34.86 12.75 -41.69
C ILE A 313 -35.05 14.15 -41.11
N ALA A 314 -34.82 14.30 -39.80
CA ALA A 314 -34.90 15.58 -39.11
C ALA A 314 -33.90 16.60 -39.68
N ASP A 315 -32.64 16.16 -39.86
CA ASP A 315 -31.57 16.99 -40.41
C ASP A 315 -31.87 17.43 -41.85
N GLN A 316 -32.38 16.52 -42.71
CA GLN A 316 -32.75 16.84 -44.08
C GLN A 316 -33.97 17.78 -44.19
N LEU A 317 -34.91 17.66 -43.26
CA LEU A 317 -36.15 18.43 -43.31
C LEU A 317 -36.12 19.70 -42.44
N GLY A 318 -34.99 19.99 -41.77
CA GLY A 318 -34.82 21.15 -40.91
C GLY A 318 -35.77 21.20 -39.69
N ILE A 319 -36.15 20.03 -39.13
CA ILE A 319 -37.09 19.90 -37.98
C ILE A 319 -36.48 19.07 -36.88
N SER A 320 -37.10 19.04 -35.71
CA SER A 320 -36.61 18.22 -34.61
C SER A 320 -36.85 16.72 -34.84
N PRO A 321 -35.99 15.81 -34.37
CA PRO A 321 -36.23 14.36 -34.43
C PRO A 321 -37.53 13.96 -33.74
N ARG A 322 -37.94 14.69 -32.71
CA ARG A 322 -39.25 14.49 -32.03
C ARG A 322 -40.43 14.82 -32.92
N THR A 323 -40.28 15.83 -33.75
CA THR A 323 -41.32 16.21 -34.74
C THR A 323 -41.48 15.12 -35.79
N VAL A 324 -40.37 14.53 -36.28
CA VAL A 324 -40.36 13.40 -37.22
C VAL A 324 -41.09 12.20 -36.61
N GLU A 325 -40.80 11.85 -35.36
CA GLU A 325 -41.49 10.74 -34.69
C GLU A 325 -42.98 10.99 -34.53
N THR A 326 -43.37 12.23 -34.26
CA THR A 326 -44.81 12.60 -34.23
C THR A 326 -45.50 12.38 -35.58
N HIS A 327 -44.87 12.80 -36.65
CA HIS A 327 -45.39 12.55 -38.02
C HIS A 327 -45.44 11.06 -38.37
N LYS A 328 -44.42 10.29 -38.03
CA LYS A 328 -44.40 8.83 -38.20
C LYS A 328 -45.54 8.15 -37.45
N ASN A 329 -45.78 8.52 -36.19
CA ASN A 329 -46.87 7.95 -35.41
C ASN A 329 -48.24 8.29 -36.01
N ASN A 330 -48.43 9.50 -36.53
CA ASN A 330 -49.66 9.91 -37.19
C ASN A 330 -49.86 9.16 -38.50
N LEU A 331 -48.79 9.01 -39.29
CA LEU A 331 -48.75 8.23 -40.52
C LEU A 331 -49.13 6.76 -40.30
N PHE A 332 -48.51 6.12 -39.26
CA PHE A 332 -48.80 4.74 -38.91
C PHE A 332 -50.28 4.55 -38.52
N LYS A 333 -50.84 5.48 -37.73
CA LYS A 333 -52.24 5.46 -37.36
C LYS A 333 -53.19 5.60 -38.55
N LYS A 334 -52.87 6.51 -39.50
CA LYS A 334 -53.66 6.73 -40.70
C LYS A 334 -53.64 5.52 -41.64
N LEU A 335 -52.50 4.87 -41.77
CA LEU A 335 -52.31 3.71 -42.62
C LEU A 335 -52.70 2.38 -41.97
N GLY A 336 -52.99 2.38 -40.67
CA GLY A 336 -53.32 1.14 -39.93
C GLY A 336 -52.15 0.17 -39.79
N ILE A 337 -50.90 0.70 -39.81
CA ILE A 337 -49.64 -0.08 -39.72
C ILE A 337 -48.93 0.20 -38.41
N ASN A 338 -48.09 -0.77 -37.93
CA ASN A 338 -47.46 -0.70 -36.62
C ASN A 338 -45.95 -0.47 -36.66
N ASN A 339 -45.32 -0.56 -37.83
CA ASN A 339 -43.85 -0.44 -37.94
C ASN A 339 -43.39 0.00 -39.31
N THR A 340 -42.10 0.41 -39.39
CA THR A 340 -41.49 0.90 -40.66
C THR A 340 -41.43 -0.17 -41.75
N VAL A 341 -41.36 -1.46 -41.38
CA VAL A 341 -41.32 -2.56 -42.37
C VAL A 341 -42.67 -2.69 -43.10
N GLU A 342 -43.74 -2.53 -42.34
CA GLU A 342 -45.11 -2.51 -42.91
C GLU A 342 -45.29 -1.27 -43.78
N LEU A 343 -44.73 -0.13 -43.42
CA LEU A 343 -44.72 1.08 -44.26
C LEU A 343 -44.00 0.84 -45.57
N MET A 344 -42.82 0.20 -45.54
CA MET A 344 -42.05 -0.12 -46.75
C MET A 344 -42.88 -1.01 -47.72
N ARG A 345 -43.55 -2.02 -47.18
CA ARG A 345 -44.44 -2.90 -47.98
C ARG A 345 -45.63 -2.13 -48.57
N TYR A 346 -46.28 -1.26 -47.80
CA TYR A 346 -47.36 -0.42 -48.27
C TYR A 346 -46.91 0.49 -49.43
N MET A 347 -45.76 1.15 -49.31
CA MET A 347 -45.21 2.03 -50.33
C MET A 347 -44.81 1.28 -51.62
N GLN A 348 -44.31 0.04 -51.48
CA GLN A 348 -44.00 -0.82 -52.64
C GLN A 348 -45.26 -1.24 -53.41
N MET A 349 -46.34 -1.60 -52.71
CA MET A 349 -47.60 -1.98 -53.32
C MET A 349 -48.27 -0.81 -54.03
N THR A 350 -48.26 0.40 -53.44
CA THR A 350 -48.83 1.60 -54.03
C THR A 350 -48.03 2.14 -55.22
N SER A 351 -46.69 1.94 -55.24
CA SER A 351 -45.83 2.35 -56.36
C SER A 351 -46.00 1.43 -57.59
N THR A 352 -46.42 0.19 -57.38
CA THR A 352 -46.63 -0.79 -58.48
C THR A 352 -48.01 -0.57 -59.14
N SER A 353 -49.00 -0.03 -58.40
CA SER A 353 -50.33 0.28 -58.94
C SER A 353 -50.43 1.58 -59.78
N LEU A 354 -49.38 2.48 -59.70
CA LEU A 354 -49.28 3.73 -60.42
C LEU A 354 -48.52 3.60 -61.75
N LYS A 355 -48.02 2.42 -62.10
CA LYS A 355 -47.29 2.11 -63.34
C LYS A 355 -48.05 1.24 -64.34
N ARG A 356 -49.36 1.10 -64.16
CA ARG A 356 -50.24 0.49 -65.14
C ARG A 356 -51.20 1.50 -65.79
#